data_e8f42fcd9e1361f2270b95a5ee6b3d2e
#
_entry.id   e8f42fcd9e1361f2270b95a5ee6b3d2e
#
_cell.length_a   1.000
_cell.length_b   1.000
_cell.length_c   1.000
_cell.angle_alpha   90.00
_cell.angle_beta   90.00
_cell.angle_gamma   90.00
#
_symmetry.space_group_name_H-M   'P 1'
#
loop_
_entity.id
_entity.type
_entity.pdbx_description
1 polymer ?
#
loop_
_entity_poly.entity_id
_entity_poly.type
_entity_poly.pdbx_seq_one_letter_code
_entity_poly.pdbx_strand_id
1 'polypeptide(L)'
;MRIATWNVNSIRTRKALVVDFLHQLDVDVVAMQETKCRDDQFPFDEFDAAGYEVAHFGLNQWNGVAIASRLGLSNIEQGFPGMPGFSKTGELPPPLEARAISATIEGVRVCSVYVPNGRGLDDPHFSYKLSWLDHLGQAFRDYAQSPHALPFAIAGDFNVAPVDSDVGDTAFLQPGTTHTSEAERKALAQFQTTAGVADVVRPLQPEGYTFWDYKQGKFAKDE
;
A
#
# COMPACT_ATOMS: atom_id res chain seq x y z
N MET A 1 19.67 -1.08 -3.93
CA MET A 1 18.30 -0.80 -4.44
C MET A 1 17.62 0.17 -3.49
N ARG A 2 17.12 1.30 -4.01
CA ARG A 2 16.35 2.32 -3.28
C ARG A 2 14.88 2.14 -3.60
N ILE A 3 14.08 1.82 -2.57
CA ILE A 3 12.64 1.59 -2.71
C ILE A 3 11.89 2.76 -2.09
N ALA A 4 10.92 3.30 -2.83
CA ALA A 4 9.95 4.29 -2.33
C ALA A 4 8.55 3.68 -2.30
N THR A 5 7.68 4.24 -1.47
CA THR A 5 6.24 3.96 -1.50
C THR A 5 5.46 5.27 -1.51
N TRP A 6 4.39 5.31 -2.30
CA TRP A 6 3.59 6.52 -2.46
C TRP A 6 2.14 6.22 -2.83
N ASN A 7 1.20 6.60 -1.96
CA ASN A 7 -0.20 6.68 -2.36
C ASN A 7 -0.37 7.90 -3.27
N VAL A 8 -0.53 7.66 -4.57
CA VAL A 8 -0.54 8.71 -5.59
C VAL A 8 -1.92 9.34 -5.80
N ASN A 9 -2.97 8.79 -5.18
CA ASN A 9 -4.34 9.30 -5.30
C ASN A 9 -4.70 9.73 -6.73
N SER A 10 -4.68 8.79 -7.67
CA SER A 10 -4.83 8.90 -9.12
C SER A 10 -3.52 9.17 -9.88
N ILE A 11 -3.00 8.11 -10.46
CA ILE A 11 -1.79 8.18 -11.29
C ILE A 11 -1.98 9.04 -12.53
N ARG A 12 -3.17 9.02 -13.14
CA ARG A 12 -3.45 9.79 -14.37
C ARG A 12 -3.30 11.30 -14.19
N THR A 13 -3.57 11.80 -12.99
CA THR A 13 -3.41 13.23 -12.68
C THR A 13 -2.03 13.58 -12.16
N ARG A 14 -1.22 12.60 -11.73
CA ARG A 14 0.07 12.81 -11.05
C ARG A 14 1.25 12.16 -11.77
N LYS A 15 1.06 11.56 -12.94
CA LYS A 15 2.11 10.85 -13.67
C LYS A 15 3.40 11.66 -13.85
N ALA A 16 3.30 12.92 -14.25
CA ALA A 16 4.47 13.79 -14.41
C ALA A 16 5.19 14.01 -13.07
N LEU A 17 4.44 14.28 -11.99
CA LEU A 17 4.99 14.48 -10.67
C LEU A 17 5.69 13.20 -10.14
N VAL A 18 5.12 12.03 -10.41
CA VAL A 18 5.74 10.75 -10.02
C VAL A 18 7.04 10.52 -10.80
N VAL A 19 7.05 10.75 -12.11
CA VAL A 19 8.26 10.61 -12.94
C VAL A 19 9.35 11.58 -12.48
N ASP A 20 9.00 12.84 -12.23
CA ASP A 20 9.95 13.84 -11.70
C ASP A 20 10.53 13.40 -10.34
N PHE A 21 9.70 12.90 -9.44
CA PHE A 21 10.14 12.35 -8.15
C PHE A 21 11.15 11.20 -8.31
N LEU A 22 10.87 10.26 -9.22
CA LEU A 22 11.74 9.11 -9.48
C LEU A 22 13.14 9.55 -9.93
N HIS A 23 13.21 10.55 -10.81
CA HIS A 23 14.47 11.09 -11.30
C HIS A 23 15.21 11.92 -10.24
N GLN A 24 14.50 12.81 -9.54
CA GLN A 24 15.11 13.73 -8.57
C GLN A 24 15.73 12.99 -7.37
N LEU A 25 15.08 11.92 -6.91
CA LEU A 25 15.54 11.15 -5.75
C LEU A 25 16.30 9.88 -6.11
N ASP A 26 16.58 9.65 -7.40
CA ASP A 26 17.31 8.47 -7.88
C ASP A 26 16.71 7.17 -7.33
N VAL A 27 15.40 7.02 -7.45
CA VAL A 27 14.64 5.86 -6.95
C VAL A 27 14.78 4.69 -7.92
N ASP A 28 15.08 3.50 -7.42
CA ASP A 28 15.15 2.29 -8.25
C ASP A 28 13.78 1.65 -8.43
N VAL A 29 12.96 1.64 -7.34
CA VAL A 29 11.64 1.00 -7.30
C VAL A 29 10.65 1.88 -6.57
N VAL A 30 9.46 2.07 -7.12
CA VAL A 30 8.35 2.71 -6.40
C VAL A 30 7.14 1.79 -6.33
N ALA A 31 6.65 1.57 -5.11
CA ALA A 31 5.37 0.93 -4.82
C ALA A 31 4.28 2.01 -4.74
N MET A 32 3.29 1.97 -5.64
CA MET A 32 2.24 2.98 -5.74
C MET A 32 0.89 2.42 -5.30
N GLN A 33 0.09 3.26 -4.65
CA GLN A 33 -1.27 2.95 -4.22
C GLN A 33 -2.24 4.00 -4.73
N GLU A 34 -3.52 3.65 -4.80
CA GLU A 34 -4.60 4.48 -5.34
C GLU A 34 -4.32 5.00 -6.76
N THR A 35 -3.90 4.11 -7.65
CA THR A 35 -3.71 4.46 -9.07
C THR A 35 -5.02 4.91 -9.73
N LYS A 36 -6.18 4.43 -9.24
CA LYS A 36 -7.55 4.85 -9.62
C LYS A 36 -7.80 4.80 -11.12
N CYS A 37 -7.32 3.74 -11.77
CA CYS A 37 -7.56 3.48 -13.18
C CYS A 37 -7.56 1.96 -13.45
N ARG A 38 -8.14 1.57 -14.59
CA ARG A 38 -7.99 0.20 -15.11
C ARG A 38 -6.61 0.03 -15.72
N ASP A 39 -6.20 -1.22 -15.94
CA ASP A 39 -4.89 -1.54 -16.52
C ASP A 39 -4.71 -0.87 -17.90
N ASP A 40 -5.77 -0.83 -18.73
CA ASP A 40 -5.76 -0.18 -20.06
C ASP A 40 -5.68 1.36 -20.03
N GLN A 41 -5.76 1.97 -18.85
CA GLN A 41 -5.74 3.42 -18.64
C GLN A 41 -4.49 3.89 -17.87
N PHE A 42 -3.64 2.94 -17.44
CA PHE A 42 -2.40 3.30 -16.77
C PHE A 42 -1.42 3.93 -17.76
N PRO A 43 -0.70 5.00 -17.39
CA PRO A 43 0.21 5.70 -18.30
C PRO A 43 1.56 4.98 -18.46
N PHE A 44 1.56 3.76 -19.03
CA PHE A 44 2.76 2.95 -19.20
C PHE A 44 3.85 3.66 -20.01
N ASP A 45 3.48 4.33 -21.10
CA ASP A 45 4.40 5.00 -22.02
C ASP A 45 5.27 6.05 -21.32
N GLU A 46 4.71 6.79 -20.35
CA GLU A 46 5.44 7.81 -19.59
C GLU A 46 6.49 7.19 -18.67
N PHE A 47 6.19 6.03 -18.08
CA PHE A 47 7.14 5.31 -17.23
C PHE A 47 8.23 4.63 -18.06
N ASP A 48 7.87 4.03 -19.20
CA ASP A 48 8.82 3.42 -20.14
C ASP A 48 9.81 4.48 -20.68
N ALA A 49 9.31 5.63 -21.10
CA ALA A 49 10.13 6.76 -21.52
C ALA A 49 11.08 7.27 -20.42
N ALA A 50 10.69 7.07 -19.14
CA ALA A 50 11.52 7.39 -17.98
C ALA A 50 12.48 6.25 -17.57
N GLY A 51 12.46 5.12 -18.30
CA GLY A 51 13.32 3.95 -18.04
C GLY A 51 12.81 3.02 -16.94
N TYR A 52 11.49 3.03 -16.66
CA TYR A 52 10.87 2.17 -15.66
C TYR A 52 9.89 1.19 -16.30
N GLU A 53 10.11 -0.10 -16.04
CA GLU A 53 9.12 -1.15 -16.28
C GLU A 53 8.05 -1.10 -15.20
N VAL A 54 6.78 -1.33 -15.56
CA VAL A 54 5.66 -1.24 -14.61
C VAL A 54 4.83 -2.52 -14.58
N ALA A 55 4.56 -3.01 -13.38
CA ALA A 55 3.49 -3.94 -13.09
C ALA A 55 2.32 -3.17 -12.44
N HIS A 56 1.11 -3.32 -12.99
CA HIS A 56 -0.09 -2.66 -12.49
C HIS A 56 -1.22 -3.67 -12.25
N PHE A 57 -2.02 -3.39 -11.24
CA PHE A 57 -3.28 -4.07 -10.97
C PHE A 57 -4.35 -3.02 -10.67
N GLY A 58 -5.26 -2.82 -11.60
CA GLY A 58 -6.35 -1.87 -11.49
C GLY A 58 -7.60 -2.34 -12.21
N LEU A 59 -8.74 -2.38 -11.51
CA LEU A 59 -10.00 -2.91 -12.00
C LEU A 59 -10.99 -1.81 -12.45
N ASN A 60 -10.89 -0.63 -11.83
CA ASN A 60 -11.80 0.47 -12.04
C ASN A 60 -11.21 1.79 -11.52
N GLN A 61 -12.04 2.82 -11.34
CA GLN A 61 -11.66 4.14 -10.81
C GLN A 61 -11.39 4.18 -9.30
N TRP A 62 -11.51 3.05 -8.61
CA TRP A 62 -11.27 2.90 -7.18
C TRP A 62 -10.05 2.01 -6.95
N ASN A 63 -9.36 2.22 -5.82
CA ASN A 63 -8.19 1.41 -5.46
C ASN A 63 -7.08 1.45 -6.54
N GLY A 64 -6.46 0.31 -6.81
CA GLY A 64 -5.38 0.15 -7.78
C GLY A 64 -4.00 0.30 -7.15
N VAL A 65 -3.11 -0.63 -7.49
CA VAL A 65 -1.73 -0.69 -7.00
C VAL A 65 -0.76 -0.93 -8.16
N ALA A 66 0.45 -0.42 -8.05
CA ALA A 66 1.49 -0.65 -9.04
C ALA A 66 2.88 -0.75 -8.40
N ILE A 67 3.80 -1.33 -9.15
CA ILE A 67 5.23 -1.28 -8.89
C ILE A 67 5.90 -0.81 -10.18
N ALA A 68 6.70 0.24 -10.12
CA ALA A 68 7.57 0.64 -11.20
C ALA A 68 9.04 0.42 -10.79
N SER A 69 9.85 -0.13 -11.71
CA SER A 69 11.25 -0.47 -11.46
C SER A 69 12.11 -0.16 -12.67
N ARG A 70 13.26 0.47 -12.48
CA ARG A 70 14.30 0.61 -13.51
C ARG A 70 15.28 -0.56 -13.53
N LEU A 71 15.11 -1.54 -12.63
CA LEU A 71 15.94 -2.74 -12.49
C LEU A 71 15.28 -3.99 -13.09
N GLY A 72 14.15 -3.82 -13.82
CA GLY A 72 13.33 -4.89 -14.36
C GLY A 72 12.34 -5.46 -13.33
N LEU A 73 11.40 -6.25 -13.82
CA LEU A 73 10.36 -6.93 -13.04
C LEU A 73 10.25 -8.39 -13.48
N SER A 74 10.09 -9.29 -12.52
CA SER A 74 9.80 -10.70 -12.80
C SER A 74 8.82 -11.26 -11.76
N ASN A 75 8.24 -12.44 -12.07
CA ASN A 75 7.30 -13.13 -11.17
C ASN A 75 6.22 -12.20 -10.60
N ILE A 76 5.56 -11.45 -11.48
CA ILE A 76 4.49 -10.51 -11.09
C ILE A 76 3.27 -11.31 -10.63
N GLU A 77 2.71 -10.96 -9.47
CA GLU A 77 1.49 -11.55 -8.92
C GLU A 77 0.54 -10.46 -8.45
N GLN A 78 -0.70 -10.52 -8.92
CA GLN A 78 -1.81 -9.66 -8.49
C GLN A 78 -2.51 -10.28 -7.27
N GLY A 79 -2.67 -9.49 -6.20
CA GLY A 79 -3.18 -9.98 -4.93
C GLY A 79 -2.15 -10.79 -4.12
N PHE A 80 -2.64 -11.63 -3.23
CA PHE A 80 -1.88 -12.63 -2.47
C PHE A 80 -2.79 -13.82 -2.15
N PRO A 81 -2.23 -15.01 -1.85
CA PRO A 81 -3.02 -16.19 -1.50
C PRO A 81 -3.97 -15.94 -0.33
N GLY A 82 -5.25 -16.23 -0.52
CA GLY A 82 -6.27 -16.02 0.50
C GLY A 82 -6.70 -14.55 0.69
N MET A 83 -6.31 -13.63 -0.18
CA MET A 83 -6.74 -12.23 -0.09
C MET A 83 -8.27 -12.12 -0.07
N PRO A 84 -8.89 -11.53 0.98
CA PRO A 84 -10.33 -11.41 1.04
C PRO A 84 -10.85 -10.34 0.09
N GLY A 85 -12.05 -10.54 -0.44
CA GLY A 85 -12.80 -9.54 -1.19
C GLY A 85 -13.77 -8.78 -0.29
N PHE A 86 -14.43 -7.76 -0.87
CA PHE A 86 -15.45 -6.99 -0.19
C PHE A 86 -16.68 -6.77 -1.08
N SER A 87 -17.87 -7.02 -0.52
CA SER A 87 -19.14 -6.72 -1.17
C SER A 87 -20.01 -5.84 -0.28
N LYS A 88 -20.46 -4.71 -0.82
CA LYS A 88 -21.46 -3.85 -0.17
C LYS A 88 -22.87 -4.43 -0.20
N THR A 89 -23.14 -5.29 -1.18
CA THR A 89 -24.47 -5.84 -1.48
C THR A 89 -24.65 -7.28 -1.00
N GLY A 90 -23.60 -7.85 -0.36
CA GLY A 90 -23.64 -9.24 0.11
C GLY A 90 -23.42 -10.27 -0.99
N GLU A 91 -22.86 -9.90 -2.13
CA GLU A 91 -22.48 -10.81 -3.21
C GLU A 91 -21.50 -11.89 -2.72
N LEU A 92 -21.71 -13.15 -3.13
CA LEU A 92 -20.89 -14.29 -2.75
C LEU A 92 -20.43 -15.07 -3.98
N PRO A 93 -19.11 -15.35 -4.15
CA PRO A 93 -18.04 -14.81 -3.31
C PRO A 93 -17.90 -13.28 -3.48
N PRO A 94 -17.45 -12.57 -2.47
CA PRO A 94 -17.26 -11.13 -2.57
C PRO A 94 -16.17 -10.81 -3.61
N PRO A 95 -16.36 -9.78 -4.46
CA PRO A 95 -15.38 -9.42 -5.47
C PRO A 95 -14.07 -8.99 -4.84
N LEU A 96 -12.95 -9.39 -5.48
CA LEU A 96 -11.63 -8.91 -5.10
C LEU A 96 -11.46 -7.44 -5.51
N GLU A 97 -10.72 -6.71 -4.70
CA GLU A 97 -10.30 -5.35 -4.99
C GLU A 97 -8.81 -5.31 -5.36
N ALA A 98 -8.41 -4.38 -6.22
CA ALA A 98 -7.02 -4.19 -6.64
C ALA A 98 -6.21 -3.53 -5.51
N ARG A 99 -5.76 -4.30 -4.51
CA ARG A 99 -5.13 -3.80 -3.29
C ARG A 99 -3.74 -4.33 -3.00
N ALA A 100 -3.28 -5.33 -3.74
CA ALA A 100 -1.93 -5.85 -3.60
C ALA A 100 -1.38 -6.29 -4.94
N ILE A 101 -0.11 -6.01 -5.18
CA ILE A 101 0.66 -6.54 -6.30
C ILE A 101 2.09 -6.75 -5.83
N SER A 102 2.72 -7.82 -6.29
CA SER A 102 4.11 -8.07 -5.97
C SER A 102 4.90 -8.48 -7.19
N ALA A 103 6.20 -8.17 -7.17
CA ALA A 103 7.15 -8.54 -8.21
C ALA A 103 8.51 -8.89 -7.59
N THR A 104 9.31 -9.68 -8.29
CA THR A 104 10.71 -9.95 -7.94
C THR A 104 11.61 -8.98 -8.69
N ILE A 105 12.48 -8.28 -7.96
CA ILE A 105 13.40 -7.27 -8.45
C ILE A 105 14.77 -7.56 -7.83
N GLU A 106 15.80 -7.85 -8.65
CA GLU A 106 17.16 -8.14 -8.16
C GLU A 106 17.20 -9.15 -6.99
N GLY A 107 16.36 -10.21 -7.08
CA GLY A 107 16.29 -11.25 -6.05
C GLY A 107 15.56 -10.86 -4.76
N VAL A 108 14.86 -9.74 -4.73
CA VAL A 108 13.99 -9.29 -3.63
C VAL A 108 12.53 -9.30 -4.09
N ARG A 109 11.65 -9.88 -3.31
CA ARG A 109 10.20 -9.81 -3.52
C ARG A 109 9.67 -8.51 -2.96
N VAL A 110 9.26 -7.58 -3.81
CA VAL A 110 8.65 -6.31 -3.41
C VAL A 110 7.14 -6.42 -3.55
N CYS A 111 6.40 -6.03 -2.52
CA CYS A 111 4.94 -6.01 -2.52
C CYS A 111 4.42 -4.60 -2.26
N SER A 112 3.58 -4.07 -3.17
CA SER A 112 2.81 -2.85 -2.98
C SER A 112 1.45 -3.20 -2.43
N VAL A 113 1.08 -2.64 -1.27
CA VAL A 113 -0.21 -2.89 -0.61
C VAL A 113 -0.99 -1.60 -0.39
N TYR A 114 -2.31 -1.70 -0.57
CA TYR A 114 -3.27 -0.67 -0.22
C TYR A 114 -4.33 -1.27 0.71
N VAL A 115 -4.07 -1.23 2.01
CA VAL A 115 -4.95 -1.79 3.05
C VAL A 115 -6.30 -1.08 3.01
N PRO A 116 -7.43 -1.78 3.19
CA PRO A 116 -8.74 -1.13 3.24
C PRO A 116 -8.80 0.02 4.26
N ASN A 117 -9.47 1.11 3.89
CA ASN A 117 -9.56 2.30 4.75
C ASN A 117 -10.28 2.04 6.09
N GLY A 118 -11.33 1.20 6.10
CA GLY A 118 -12.15 0.94 7.30
C GLY A 118 -13.40 1.81 7.39
N ARG A 119 -13.39 3.03 6.87
CA ARG A 119 -14.47 4.03 6.82
C ARG A 119 -14.96 4.49 8.18
N GLY A 120 -15.25 3.62 9.11
CA GLY A 120 -15.70 3.88 10.48
C GLY A 120 -15.80 2.58 11.25
N LEU A 121 -15.76 2.63 12.58
CA LEU A 121 -15.68 1.42 13.41
C LEU A 121 -16.92 0.53 13.29
N ASP A 122 -18.07 1.11 12.99
CA ASP A 122 -19.36 0.39 12.81
C ASP A 122 -19.63 0.00 11.33
N ASP A 123 -18.75 0.37 10.39
CA ASP A 123 -18.90 0.01 8.98
C ASP A 123 -18.41 -1.43 8.73
N PRO A 124 -19.12 -2.26 7.97
CA PRO A 124 -18.62 -3.60 7.58
C PRO A 124 -17.24 -3.58 6.93
N HIS A 125 -16.84 -2.46 6.32
CA HIS A 125 -15.51 -2.26 5.76
C HIS A 125 -14.40 -2.24 6.83
N PHE A 126 -14.74 -1.96 8.09
CA PHE A 126 -13.79 -2.03 9.21
C PHE A 126 -13.39 -3.49 9.50
N SER A 127 -14.36 -4.37 9.63
CA SER A 127 -14.10 -5.81 9.80
C SER A 127 -13.33 -6.39 8.61
N TYR A 128 -13.64 -5.94 7.39
CA TYR A 128 -12.89 -6.30 6.20
C TYR A 128 -11.42 -5.86 6.30
N LYS A 129 -11.14 -4.64 6.76
CA LYS A 129 -9.77 -4.14 6.99
C LYS A 129 -8.98 -5.03 7.94
N LEU A 130 -9.55 -5.36 9.10
CA LEU A 130 -8.89 -6.20 10.10
C LEU A 130 -8.61 -7.61 9.55
N SER A 131 -9.60 -8.21 8.88
CA SER A 131 -9.46 -9.50 8.22
C SER A 131 -8.41 -9.47 7.11
N TRP A 132 -8.33 -8.37 6.34
CA TRP A 132 -7.36 -8.22 5.26
C TRP A 132 -5.93 -8.21 5.78
N LEU A 133 -5.67 -7.49 6.89
CA LEU A 133 -4.36 -7.48 7.57
C LEU A 133 -3.96 -8.85 8.10
N ASP A 134 -4.92 -9.59 8.68
CA ASP A 134 -4.66 -10.94 9.19
C ASP A 134 -4.28 -11.90 8.05
N HIS A 135 -5.03 -11.90 6.95
CA HIS A 135 -4.73 -12.74 5.78
C HIS A 135 -3.40 -12.36 5.10
N LEU A 136 -3.07 -11.06 5.05
CA LEU A 136 -1.77 -10.61 4.57
C LEU A 136 -0.64 -11.18 5.42
N GLY A 137 -0.79 -11.15 6.75
CA GLY A 137 0.19 -11.73 7.67
C GLY A 137 0.39 -13.22 7.45
N GLN A 138 -0.71 -13.97 7.28
CA GLN A 138 -0.68 -15.40 7.01
C GLN A 138 -0.01 -15.70 5.67
N ALA A 139 -0.36 -14.98 4.61
CA ALA A 139 0.21 -15.19 3.29
C ALA A 139 1.73 -14.99 3.25
N PHE A 140 2.24 -13.94 3.93
CA PHE A 140 3.68 -13.69 3.99
C PHE A 140 4.42 -14.62 4.94
N ARG A 141 3.80 -15.09 6.03
CA ARG A 141 4.34 -16.19 6.85
C ARG A 141 4.53 -17.45 6.00
N ASP A 142 3.49 -17.83 5.25
CA ASP A 142 3.53 -19.05 4.44
C ASP A 142 4.53 -18.90 3.29
N TYR A 143 4.63 -17.71 2.70
CA TYR A 143 5.67 -17.39 1.72
C TYR A 143 7.07 -17.54 2.33
N ALA A 144 7.33 -16.97 3.49
CA ALA A 144 8.64 -17.03 4.18
C ALA A 144 9.07 -18.46 4.52
N GLN A 145 8.12 -19.37 4.70
CA GLN A 145 8.36 -20.80 4.96
C GLN A 145 8.56 -21.62 3.66
N SER A 146 8.30 -21.02 2.50
CA SER A 146 8.48 -21.69 1.21
C SER A 146 9.97 -21.95 0.93
N PRO A 147 10.34 -23.09 0.33
CA PRO A 147 11.72 -23.38 -0.08
C PRO A 147 12.23 -22.42 -1.16
N HIS A 148 11.37 -21.65 -1.80
CA HIS A 148 11.69 -20.69 -2.83
C HIS A 148 11.54 -19.23 -2.35
N ALA A 149 11.40 -19.02 -1.04
CA ALA A 149 11.26 -17.68 -0.48
C ALA A 149 12.52 -16.85 -0.75
N LEU A 150 12.30 -15.66 -1.30
CA LEU A 150 13.32 -14.63 -1.43
C LEU A 150 13.19 -13.65 -0.24
N PRO A 151 14.23 -12.89 0.07
CA PRO A 151 14.05 -11.70 0.90
C PRO A 151 12.89 -10.85 0.36
N PHE A 152 12.06 -10.29 1.24
CA PHE A 152 10.91 -9.53 0.79
C PHE A 152 10.72 -8.22 1.55
N ALA A 153 10.10 -7.27 0.88
CA ALA A 153 9.67 -5.98 1.43
C ALA A 153 8.19 -5.76 1.12
N ILE A 154 7.42 -5.37 2.13
CA ILE A 154 6.02 -4.97 1.98
C ILE A 154 5.97 -3.48 2.23
N ALA A 155 5.61 -2.72 1.20
CA ALA A 155 5.53 -1.26 1.25
C ALA A 155 4.15 -0.80 0.79
N GLY A 156 3.64 0.28 1.34
CA GLY A 156 2.36 0.80 0.90
C GLY A 156 1.62 1.64 1.92
N ASP A 157 0.35 1.86 1.64
CA ASP A 157 -0.58 2.56 2.51
C ASP A 157 -1.31 1.54 3.39
N PHE A 158 -0.89 1.46 4.65
CA PHE A 158 -1.49 0.55 5.63
C PHE A 158 -2.79 1.09 6.24
N ASN A 159 -3.13 2.36 6.00
CA ASN A 159 -4.31 3.00 6.57
C ASN A 159 -4.41 2.87 8.11
N VAL A 160 -3.28 2.75 8.79
CA VAL A 160 -3.17 2.70 10.26
C VAL A 160 -2.02 3.61 10.71
N ALA A 161 -2.29 4.49 11.65
CA ALA A 161 -1.27 5.25 12.37
C ALA A 161 -0.83 4.44 13.61
N PRO A 162 0.39 3.89 13.62
CA PRO A 162 0.86 3.02 14.70
C PRO A 162 0.86 3.67 16.09
N VAL A 163 1.19 4.95 16.16
CA VAL A 163 1.26 5.73 17.41
C VAL A 163 0.61 7.10 17.24
N ASP A 164 0.28 7.77 18.34
CA ASP A 164 -0.40 9.07 18.32
C ASP A 164 0.45 10.17 17.69
N SER A 165 1.78 10.11 17.82
CA SER A 165 2.70 11.07 17.21
C SER A 165 2.74 11.02 15.67
N ASP A 166 2.16 9.99 15.06
CA ASP A 166 2.01 9.91 13.60
C ASP A 166 0.84 10.74 13.07
N VAL A 167 0.05 11.34 13.97
CA VAL A 167 -1.18 12.04 13.63
C VAL A 167 -1.04 13.53 13.94
N GLY A 168 -1.02 14.37 12.91
CA GLY A 168 -0.94 15.83 13.06
C GLY A 168 -2.26 16.46 13.52
N ASP A 169 -3.40 15.93 13.09
CA ASP A 169 -4.73 16.41 13.46
C ASP A 169 -5.33 15.56 14.58
N THR A 170 -5.39 16.11 15.79
CA THR A 170 -5.94 15.44 16.98
C THR A 170 -7.41 15.00 16.82
N ALA A 171 -8.14 15.50 15.82
CA ALA A 171 -9.49 15.02 15.51
C ALA A 171 -9.50 13.53 15.13
N PHE A 172 -8.41 12.99 14.54
CA PHE A 172 -8.26 11.57 14.25
C PHE A 172 -7.96 10.70 15.48
N LEU A 173 -7.64 11.30 16.62
CA LEU A 173 -7.42 10.59 17.89
C LEU A 173 -8.69 10.48 18.75
N GLN A 174 -9.83 10.98 18.26
CA GLN A 174 -11.09 10.91 18.99
C GLN A 174 -11.66 9.49 18.97
N PRO A 175 -12.37 9.05 20.04
CA PRO A 175 -13.06 7.78 20.06
C PRO A 175 -14.03 7.64 18.87
N GLY A 176 -14.00 6.47 18.22
CA GLY A 176 -14.87 6.18 17.07
C GLY A 176 -14.26 6.50 15.70
N THR A 177 -13.06 7.08 15.65
CA THR A 177 -12.35 7.31 14.38
C THR A 177 -11.60 6.07 13.92
N THR A 178 -11.51 5.87 12.60
CA THR A 178 -10.64 4.85 11.98
C THR A 178 -9.19 5.34 11.90
N HIS A 179 -8.28 4.46 11.56
CA HIS A 179 -6.81 4.61 11.43
C HIS A 179 -6.03 4.64 12.76
N THR A 180 -6.65 4.98 13.88
CA THR A 180 -5.98 5.15 15.17
C THR A 180 -6.56 4.28 16.27
N SER A 181 -7.59 3.48 15.97
CA SER A 181 -8.25 2.63 16.97
C SER A 181 -7.30 1.54 17.47
N GLU A 182 -7.51 1.12 18.74
CA GLU A 182 -6.74 0.03 19.35
C GLU A 182 -6.81 -1.26 18.52
N ALA A 183 -7.99 -1.56 17.93
CA ALA A 183 -8.18 -2.74 17.11
C ALA A 183 -7.31 -2.72 15.85
N GLU A 184 -7.18 -1.57 15.18
CA GLU A 184 -6.35 -1.41 13.99
C GLU A 184 -4.85 -1.51 14.33
N ARG A 185 -4.41 -0.85 15.39
CA ARG A 185 -3.03 -0.93 15.88
C ARG A 185 -2.64 -2.35 16.28
N LYS A 186 -3.56 -3.06 16.96
CA LYS A 186 -3.37 -4.46 17.30
C LYS A 186 -3.30 -5.35 16.05
N ALA A 187 -4.16 -5.12 15.05
CA ALA A 187 -4.14 -5.86 13.79
C ALA A 187 -2.84 -5.63 13.02
N LEU A 188 -2.32 -4.39 12.98
CA LEU A 188 -1.03 -4.08 12.36
C LEU A 188 0.13 -4.77 13.09
N ALA A 189 0.17 -4.71 14.41
CA ALA A 189 1.18 -5.40 15.21
C ALA A 189 1.11 -6.93 15.04
N GLN A 190 -0.11 -7.49 14.97
CA GLN A 190 -0.32 -8.91 14.72
C GLN A 190 0.15 -9.31 13.31
N PHE A 191 -0.14 -8.51 12.28
CA PHE A 191 0.39 -8.68 10.94
C PHE A 191 1.92 -8.77 10.95
N GLN A 192 2.60 -7.79 11.57
CA GLN A 192 4.07 -7.77 11.65
C GLN A 192 4.63 -9.03 12.32
N THR A 193 4.03 -9.43 13.44
CA THR A 193 4.43 -10.63 14.18
C THR A 193 4.22 -11.90 13.35
N THR A 194 3.06 -12.03 12.71
CA THR A 194 2.69 -13.21 11.93
C THR A 194 3.55 -13.37 10.69
N ALA A 195 3.77 -12.28 9.95
CA ALA A 195 4.60 -12.27 8.75
C ALA A 195 6.12 -12.33 9.07
N GLY A 196 6.52 -12.11 10.32
CA GLY A 196 7.93 -12.03 10.71
C GLY A 196 8.65 -10.81 10.15
N VAL A 197 7.96 -9.67 10.04
CA VAL A 197 8.49 -8.41 9.49
C VAL A 197 8.59 -7.33 10.57
N ALA A 198 9.46 -6.35 10.31
CA ALA A 198 9.61 -5.18 11.17
C ALA A 198 9.51 -3.90 10.33
N ASP A 199 9.06 -2.81 10.95
CA ASP A 199 9.17 -1.47 10.38
C ASP A 199 10.65 -1.08 10.30
N VAL A 200 11.16 -0.89 9.09
CA VAL A 200 12.56 -0.55 8.85
C VAL A 200 12.79 0.96 8.72
N VAL A 201 11.72 1.75 8.60
CA VAL A 201 11.79 3.21 8.46
C VAL A 201 11.78 3.89 9.83
N ARG A 202 10.90 3.47 10.72
CA ARG A 202 10.74 4.06 12.07
C ARG A 202 12.04 4.17 12.87
N PRO A 203 12.93 3.14 12.92
CA PRO A 203 14.20 3.27 13.64
C PRO A 203 15.15 4.31 13.04
N LEU A 204 15.01 4.62 11.75
CA LEU A 204 15.84 5.60 11.03
C LEU A 204 15.23 7.01 11.07
N GLN A 205 13.91 7.10 11.10
CA GLN A 205 13.13 8.34 11.15
C GLN A 205 12.03 8.19 12.22
N PRO A 206 12.35 8.42 13.50
CA PRO A 206 11.41 8.19 14.60
C PRO A 206 10.20 9.10 14.58
N GLU A 207 10.35 10.31 14.06
CA GLU A 207 9.32 11.35 14.02
C GLU A 207 9.04 11.79 12.59
N GLY A 208 7.82 12.22 12.34
CA GLY A 208 7.39 12.76 11.05
C GLY A 208 6.09 12.15 10.56
N TYR A 209 5.40 12.92 9.75
CA TYR A 209 4.15 12.48 9.12
C TYR A 209 4.43 11.79 7.78
N THR A 210 3.56 10.87 7.41
CA THR A 210 3.55 10.21 6.10
C THR A 210 2.26 10.46 5.32
N PHE A 211 1.33 11.24 5.90
CA PHE A 211 0.05 11.59 5.30
C PHE A 211 -0.29 13.05 5.56
N TRP A 212 -0.74 13.76 4.52
CA TRP A 212 -1.29 15.12 4.57
C TRP A 212 -2.59 15.18 3.78
N ASP A 213 -3.66 15.75 4.36
CA ASP A 213 -4.91 15.94 3.63
C ASP A 213 -4.75 17.07 2.60
N TYR A 214 -4.73 16.69 1.33
CA TYR A 214 -4.59 17.62 0.22
C TYR A 214 -5.80 18.55 0.01
N LYS A 215 -6.97 18.22 0.57
CA LYS A 215 -8.21 19.03 0.38
C LYS A 215 -8.21 20.34 1.15
N GLN A 216 -7.43 20.46 2.19
CA GLN A 216 -7.43 21.62 3.08
C GLN A 216 -6.11 22.39 3.05
N GLY A 217 -5.22 22.09 2.09
CA GLY A 217 -3.89 22.69 2.03
C GLY A 217 -3.04 22.36 3.25
N LYS A 218 -3.30 21.26 3.95
CA LYS A 218 -2.61 20.85 5.18
C LYS A 218 -1.12 20.60 4.96
N PHE A 219 -0.73 20.11 3.77
CA PHE A 219 0.67 19.95 3.42
C PHE A 219 1.47 21.26 3.56
N ALA A 220 0.91 22.39 3.11
CA ALA A 220 1.58 23.70 3.21
C ALA A 220 1.68 24.22 4.65
N LYS A 221 0.91 23.66 5.57
CA LYS A 221 0.87 24.02 6.99
C LYS A 221 1.58 23.02 7.88
N ASP A 222 2.00 21.90 7.31
CA ASP A 222 2.54 20.72 8.00
C ASP A 222 1.61 20.16 9.08
N GLU A 223 0.28 20.06 8.73
CA GLU A 223 -0.80 19.58 9.59
C GLU A 223 -1.36 18.22 9.10
#